data_83c2b962c7b8d908fc8b6b2c8e5ac9da
#
_entry.id   83c2b962c7b8d908fc8b6b2c8e5ac9da
#
_cell.length_a   1.000
_cell.length_b   1.000
_cell.length_c   1.000
_cell.angle_alpha   90.00
_cell.angle_beta   90.00
_cell.angle_gamma   90.00
#
_symmetry.space_group_name_H-M   'P 1'
#
loop_
_entity.id
_entity.type
_entity.pdbx_description
1 polymer ?
#
loop_
_entity_poly.entity_id
_entity_poly.type
_entity_poly.pdbx_seq_one_letter_code
_entity_poly.pdbx_strand_id
1 'polypeptide(L)'
;MNEINDISKLMGNEYTEALILLIDSQPESPYSLPLKLMPLKLSAKKRIATNSGEFAGDCEMIKSLLSKHVSIGNKTPAEHRNEQRQIQEQKLQARREASEKMFKERKAQYERDYIDFPSLEVVKIRRRSKAAEILEPLTKGQTISESDYLWLINKGFENQHVSGLYYLNRAELAKRKWEDTKKPWNLVNAIADYRKAGKPQIAVALVNKNFPFNFANGNKSLKSALLTTSGGAKRDLNMFDKAIQFGTQAHELTKQDYRPCTLIGACKMILGDVAQGHEWYQKAIKRGFNEDSFEQEIRSIYNRASRKDKAKIKQTLIADGWVYQWLK
;
A
#
# COMPACT_ATOMS: atom_id res chain seq x y z
N MET A 1 2.21 -44.61 45.05
CA MET A 1 2.09 -46.03 45.43
C MET A 1 0.85 -46.33 46.28
N ASN A 2 0.43 -45.44 47.16
CA ASN A 2 -0.77 -45.67 48.00
C ASN A 2 -2.05 -45.74 47.17
N GLU A 3 -2.27 -44.90 46.17
CA GLU A 3 -3.48 -44.92 45.32
C GLU A 3 -3.64 -46.22 44.53
N ILE A 4 -2.57 -46.79 44.01
CA ILE A 4 -2.60 -48.07 43.26
C ILE A 4 -2.94 -49.23 44.23
N ASN A 5 -2.40 -49.20 45.43
CA ASN A 5 -2.70 -50.20 46.45
C ASN A 5 -4.13 -50.09 46.96
N ASP A 6 -4.67 -48.86 47.06
CA ASP A 6 -6.06 -48.64 47.50
C ASP A 6 -7.02 -49.03 46.34
N ILE A 7 -6.76 -48.78 45.13
CA ILE A 7 -7.55 -49.22 44.00
C ILE A 7 -7.57 -50.75 43.90
N SER A 8 -6.49 -51.43 44.26
CA SER A 8 -6.44 -52.90 44.26
C SER A 8 -7.28 -53.57 45.32
N LYS A 9 -7.74 -52.79 46.32
CA LYS A 9 -8.66 -53.30 47.36
C LYS A 9 -10.13 -53.14 47.02
N LEU A 10 -10.46 -52.36 45.97
CA LEU A 10 -11.80 -52.20 45.47
C LEU A 10 -12.23 -53.45 44.68
N MET A 11 -13.47 -53.82 44.74
CA MET A 11 -14.04 -55.00 44.08
C MET A 11 -15.11 -54.60 43.05
N GLY A 12 -15.20 -55.36 41.96
CA GLY A 12 -16.26 -55.19 40.96
C GLY A 12 -16.34 -53.81 40.28
N ASN A 13 -17.52 -53.20 40.38
CA ASN A 13 -17.77 -51.91 39.68
C ASN A 13 -16.98 -50.75 40.27
N GLU A 14 -16.75 -50.71 41.58
CA GLU A 14 -15.97 -49.64 42.26
C GLU A 14 -14.52 -49.58 41.72
N TYR A 15 -13.89 -50.76 41.55
CA TYR A 15 -12.56 -50.85 40.95
C TYR A 15 -12.53 -50.33 39.52
N THR A 16 -13.56 -50.65 38.74
CA THR A 16 -13.66 -50.23 37.36
C THR A 16 -13.87 -48.72 37.23
N GLU A 17 -14.70 -48.13 38.12
CA GLU A 17 -14.91 -46.68 38.18
C GLU A 17 -13.63 -45.95 38.58
N ALA A 18 -12.95 -46.43 39.63
CA ALA A 18 -11.67 -45.85 40.07
C ALA A 18 -10.62 -45.92 38.98
N LEU A 19 -10.57 -47.01 38.21
CA LEU A 19 -9.66 -47.20 37.09
C LEU A 19 -9.97 -46.24 35.92
N ILE A 20 -11.26 -46.04 35.59
CA ILE A 20 -11.65 -45.08 34.57
C ILE A 20 -11.24 -43.68 34.96
N LEU A 21 -11.45 -43.28 36.22
CA LEU A 21 -11.02 -41.96 36.72
C LEU A 21 -9.51 -41.79 36.65
N LEU A 22 -8.74 -42.84 37.00
CA LEU A 22 -7.28 -42.80 36.89
C LEU A 22 -6.80 -42.68 35.45
N ILE A 23 -7.42 -43.40 34.52
CA ILE A 23 -7.08 -43.32 33.08
C ILE A 23 -7.46 -41.93 32.53
N ASP A 24 -8.62 -41.37 32.90
CA ASP A 24 -9.05 -40.04 32.47
C ASP A 24 -8.19 -38.92 33.06
N SER A 25 -7.48 -39.17 34.16
CA SER A 25 -6.54 -38.21 34.76
C SER A 25 -5.18 -38.15 34.08
N GLN A 26 -4.85 -39.08 33.16
CA GLN A 26 -3.58 -39.11 32.45
C GLN A 26 -3.58 -38.09 31.31
N PRO A 27 -2.47 -37.41 31.04
CA PRO A 27 -2.37 -36.46 29.94
C PRO A 27 -2.48 -37.16 28.57
N GLU A 28 -3.23 -36.58 27.66
CA GLU A 28 -3.35 -37.06 26.28
C GLU A 28 -2.03 -36.91 25.54
N SER A 29 -1.38 -38.02 25.24
CA SER A 29 -0.24 -38.05 24.33
C SER A 29 -0.41 -39.23 23.38
N PRO A 30 -0.30 -38.99 22.06
CA PRO A 30 -0.49 -40.03 21.04
C PRO A 30 0.52 -41.18 21.14
N TYR A 31 1.61 -41.02 21.90
CA TYR A 31 2.69 -41.98 22.02
C TYR A 31 2.84 -42.52 23.44
N SER A 32 1.91 -42.18 24.33
CA SER A 32 1.98 -42.57 25.75
C SER A 32 0.98 -43.65 26.14
N LEU A 33 1.07 -44.08 27.38
CA LEU A 33 0.19 -45.05 28.01
C LEU A 33 -1.32 -44.89 27.68
N PRO A 34 -1.93 -43.71 27.53
CA PRO A 34 -3.35 -43.57 27.20
C PRO A 34 -3.82 -44.35 25.96
N LEU A 35 -3.03 -44.39 24.88
CA LEU A 35 -3.39 -45.15 23.68
C LEU A 35 -3.40 -46.64 23.89
N LYS A 36 -2.46 -47.17 24.72
CA LYS A 36 -2.41 -48.59 25.08
C LYS A 36 -3.54 -48.99 26.04
N LEU A 37 -3.99 -48.05 26.86
CA LEU A 37 -5.08 -48.26 27.79
C LEU A 37 -6.47 -47.96 27.24
N MET A 38 -6.57 -47.29 26.07
CA MET A 38 -7.87 -46.97 25.47
C MET A 38 -8.81 -48.17 25.25
N PRO A 39 -8.34 -49.31 24.76
CA PRO A 39 -9.18 -50.52 24.66
C PRO A 39 -9.67 -51.02 26.02
N LEU A 40 -8.81 -50.92 27.03
CA LEU A 40 -9.13 -51.33 28.39
C LEU A 40 -10.15 -50.40 29.06
N LYS A 41 -10.02 -49.08 28.85
CA LYS A 41 -10.97 -48.05 29.26
C LYS A 41 -12.35 -48.27 28.63
N LEU A 42 -12.43 -48.56 27.33
CA LEU A 42 -13.67 -48.86 26.63
C LEU A 42 -14.31 -50.16 27.11
N SER A 43 -13.50 -51.20 27.36
CA SER A 43 -13.94 -52.47 27.93
C SER A 43 -14.49 -52.28 29.34
N ALA A 44 -13.80 -51.50 30.18
CA ALA A 44 -14.24 -51.19 31.55
C ALA A 44 -15.57 -50.41 31.54
N LYS A 45 -15.71 -49.35 30.73
CA LYS A 45 -16.97 -48.60 30.61
C LYS A 45 -18.13 -49.48 30.15
N LYS A 46 -17.90 -50.38 29.16
CA LYS A 46 -18.90 -51.30 28.70
C LYS A 46 -19.37 -52.30 29.77
N ARG A 47 -18.45 -52.73 30.63
CA ARG A 47 -18.76 -53.67 31.75
C ARG A 47 -19.49 -53.01 32.88
N ILE A 48 -19.19 -51.78 33.23
CA ILE A 48 -20.02 -51.01 34.17
C ILE A 48 -21.46 -50.94 33.66
N ALA A 49 -21.65 -50.62 32.38
CA ALA A 49 -22.95 -50.48 31.76
C ALA A 49 -23.74 -51.83 31.70
N THR A 50 -23.03 -52.98 31.63
CA THR A 50 -23.63 -54.29 31.50
C THR A 50 -23.71 -55.10 32.83
N ASN A 51 -23.17 -54.54 33.92
CA ASN A 51 -23.14 -55.15 35.25
C ASN A 51 -22.54 -56.56 35.28
N SER A 52 -21.63 -56.91 34.37
CA SER A 52 -21.05 -58.24 34.23
C SER A 52 -19.66 -58.32 34.91
N GLY A 53 -19.49 -59.16 35.88
CA GLY A 53 -18.44 -59.18 36.89
C GLY A 53 -17.26 -60.12 36.78
N GLU A 54 -16.65 -60.39 35.59
CA GLU A 54 -15.40 -61.16 35.54
C GLU A 54 -14.24 -60.36 34.93
N PHE A 55 -13.25 -60.03 35.77
CA PHE A 55 -12.15 -59.13 35.44
C PHE A 55 -10.74 -59.61 35.75
N ALA A 56 -10.52 -60.82 36.13
CA ALA A 56 -9.23 -61.24 36.72
C ALA A 56 -8.02 -61.00 35.79
N GLY A 57 -8.12 -61.34 34.49
CA GLY A 57 -7.01 -61.17 33.53
C GLY A 57 -6.73 -59.72 33.14
N ASP A 58 -7.77 -58.93 33.02
CA ASP A 58 -7.63 -57.51 32.68
C ASP A 58 -7.03 -56.70 33.83
N CYS A 59 -7.39 -57.06 35.09
CA CYS A 59 -6.88 -56.41 36.28
C CYS A 59 -5.37 -56.56 36.45
N GLU A 60 -4.83 -57.77 36.22
CA GLU A 60 -3.39 -58.01 36.30
C GLU A 60 -2.60 -57.24 35.22
N MET A 61 -3.14 -57.18 33.99
CA MET A 61 -2.51 -56.42 32.93
C MET A 61 -2.54 -54.92 33.19
N ILE A 62 -3.64 -54.39 33.71
CA ILE A 62 -3.76 -52.99 34.10
C ILE A 62 -2.83 -52.64 35.26
N LYS A 63 -2.77 -53.48 36.30
CA LYS A 63 -1.79 -53.29 37.38
C LYS A 63 -0.34 -53.29 36.90
N SER A 64 0.00 -54.21 36.01
CA SER A 64 1.35 -54.27 35.38
C SER A 64 1.66 -53.01 34.56
N LEU A 65 0.72 -52.51 33.80
CA LEU A 65 0.89 -51.28 33.02
C LEU A 65 0.98 -50.06 33.93
N LEU A 66 0.13 -49.92 34.94
CA LEU A 66 0.15 -48.84 35.92
C LEU A 66 1.44 -48.84 36.73
N SER A 67 1.92 -50.00 37.22
CA SER A 67 3.17 -50.10 37.98
C SER A 67 4.41 -49.69 37.17
N LYS A 68 4.41 -49.93 35.88
CA LYS A 68 5.55 -49.59 34.97
C LYS A 68 5.57 -48.11 34.56
N HIS A 69 4.44 -47.43 34.57
CA HIS A 69 4.32 -46.11 33.95
C HIS A 69 3.82 -45.02 34.90
N VAL A 70 3.29 -45.38 36.07
CA VAL A 70 2.83 -44.40 37.04
C VAL A 70 3.82 -44.36 38.18
N SER A 71 4.94 -43.69 38.00
CA SER A 71 5.61 -43.02 39.10
C SER A 71 4.83 -41.72 39.41
N ILE A 72 3.57 -41.86 39.72
CA ILE A 72 2.82 -40.77 40.37
C ILE A 72 3.36 -40.80 41.80
N GLY A 73 4.42 -40.03 42.07
CA GLY A 73 4.78 -39.71 43.42
C GLY A 73 3.53 -39.24 44.15
N ASN A 74 3.54 -39.14 45.45
CA ASN A 74 2.45 -38.83 46.39
C ASN A 74 1.54 -37.62 46.04
N LYS A 75 1.17 -37.42 44.75
CA LYS A 75 0.38 -36.33 44.24
C LYS A 75 -1.03 -36.79 43.88
N THR A 76 -1.99 -36.04 44.28
CA THR A 76 -3.38 -36.26 43.88
C THR A 76 -3.58 -36.02 42.36
N PRO A 77 -4.61 -36.59 41.72
CA PRO A 77 -4.93 -36.32 40.30
C PRO A 77 -5.16 -34.84 40.01
N ALA A 78 -5.57 -34.05 40.99
CA ALA A 78 -5.74 -32.59 40.86
C ALA A 78 -4.39 -31.87 40.81
N GLU A 79 -3.45 -32.24 41.66
CA GLU A 79 -2.08 -31.70 41.69
C GLU A 79 -1.32 -32.03 40.42
N HIS A 80 -1.47 -33.26 39.90
CA HIS A 80 -0.85 -33.64 38.64
C HIS A 80 -1.41 -32.84 37.46
N ARG A 81 -2.73 -32.61 37.38
CA ARG A 81 -3.34 -31.74 36.36
C ARG A 81 -2.83 -30.31 36.43
N ASN A 82 -2.70 -29.75 37.63
CA ASN A 82 -2.18 -28.41 37.85
C ASN A 82 -0.71 -28.30 37.42
N GLU A 83 0.10 -29.29 37.73
CA GLU A 83 1.50 -29.34 37.28
C GLU A 83 1.61 -29.41 35.76
N GLN A 84 0.80 -30.25 35.11
CA GLN A 84 0.74 -30.32 33.65
C GLN A 84 0.29 -28.99 33.01
N ARG A 85 -0.70 -28.29 33.62
CA ARG A 85 -1.07 -26.94 33.18
C ARG A 85 0.09 -25.96 33.30
N GLN A 86 0.76 -25.94 34.43
CA GLN A 86 1.92 -25.06 34.64
C GLN A 86 3.03 -25.34 33.62
N ILE A 87 3.32 -26.61 33.34
CA ILE A 87 4.30 -27.00 32.30
C ILE A 87 3.85 -26.52 30.90
N GLN A 88 2.55 -26.67 30.59
CA GLN A 88 2.03 -26.18 29.31
C GLN A 88 2.08 -24.66 29.20
N GLU A 89 1.73 -23.95 30.27
CA GLU A 89 1.82 -22.49 30.33
C GLU A 89 3.26 -22.01 30.20
N GLN A 90 4.19 -22.64 30.91
CA GLN A 90 5.63 -22.34 30.76
C GLN A 90 6.14 -22.60 29.34
N LYS A 91 5.74 -23.70 28.70
CA LYS A 91 6.08 -23.99 27.31
C LYS A 91 5.49 -22.98 26.33
N LEU A 92 4.25 -22.56 26.57
CA LEU A 92 3.58 -21.55 25.78
C LEU A 92 4.27 -20.18 25.92
N GLN A 93 4.61 -19.82 27.17
CA GLN A 93 5.33 -18.59 27.47
C GLN A 93 6.72 -18.59 26.79
N ALA A 94 7.50 -19.65 26.94
CA ALA A 94 8.80 -19.81 26.31
C ALA A 94 8.71 -19.70 24.76
N ARG A 95 7.66 -20.27 24.15
CA ARG A 95 7.41 -20.14 22.70
C ARG A 95 7.11 -18.70 22.31
N ARG A 96 6.31 -17.97 23.10
CA ARG A 96 6.01 -16.56 22.86
C ARG A 96 7.28 -15.70 22.94
N GLU A 97 8.07 -15.89 24.00
CA GLU A 97 9.36 -15.18 24.18
C GLU A 97 10.34 -15.46 23.06
N ALA A 98 10.48 -16.73 22.65
CA ALA A 98 11.33 -17.11 21.51
C ALA A 98 10.84 -16.48 20.21
N SER A 99 9.53 -16.46 19.96
CA SER A 99 8.93 -15.82 18.78
C SER A 99 9.17 -14.31 18.77
N GLU A 100 8.99 -13.67 19.93
CA GLU A 100 9.24 -12.23 20.09
C GLU A 100 10.71 -11.86 19.88
N LYS A 101 11.63 -12.67 20.42
CA LYS A 101 13.07 -12.53 20.21
C LYS A 101 13.41 -12.65 18.72
N MET A 102 12.95 -13.70 18.05
CA MET A 102 13.15 -13.87 16.60
C MET A 102 12.57 -12.72 15.77
N PHE A 103 11.38 -12.21 16.16
CA PHE A 103 10.80 -11.07 15.50
C PHE A 103 11.65 -9.81 15.64
N LYS A 104 12.14 -9.52 16.86
CA LYS A 104 13.06 -8.40 17.14
C LYS A 104 14.36 -8.52 16.36
N GLU A 105 14.95 -9.72 16.31
CA GLU A 105 16.18 -9.96 15.55
C GLU A 105 15.98 -9.77 14.04
N ARG A 106 14.89 -10.31 13.48
CA ARG A 106 14.54 -10.12 12.05
C ARG A 106 14.27 -8.66 11.73
N LYS A 107 13.58 -7.94 12.61
CA LYS A 107 13.32 -6.50 12.45
C LYS A 107 14.64 -5.72 12.46
N ALA A 108 15.50 -5.98 13.43
CA ALA A 108 16.81 -5.34 13.52
C ALA A 108 17.72 -5.66 12.32
N GLN A 109 17.65 -6.87 11.78
CA GLN A 109 18.33 -7.24 10.54
C GLN A 109 17.77 -6.45 9.34
N TYR A 110 16.44 -6.42 9.21
CA TYR A 110 15.77 -5.66 8.15
C TYR A 110 16.18 -4.18 8.19
N GLU A 111 16.11 -3.55 9.36
CA GLU A 111 16.48 -2.14 9.55
C GLU A 111 17.96 -1.83 9.26
N ARG A 112 18.85 -2.82 9.40
CA ARG A 112 20.26 -2.67 9.00
C ARG A 112 20.45 -2.70 7.49
N ASP A 113 19.74 -3.61 6.81
CA ASP A 113 19.98 -3.90 5.40
C ASP A 113 19.09 -3.08 4.47
N TYR A 114 17.91 -2.68 4.95
CA TYR A 114 16.89 -2.02 4.14
C TYR A 114 16.39 -0.72 4.78
N ILE A 115 15.80 0.11 3.95
CA ILE A 115 15.08 1.33 4.32
C ILE A 115 13.75 1.37 3.59
N ASP A 116 12.73 1.89 4.26
CA ASP A 116 11.42 2.14 3.69
C ASP A 116 11.19 3.64 3.55
N PHE A 117 10.48 4.03 2.51
CA PHE A 117 10.03 5.39 2.25
C PHE A 117 8.48 5.40 2.20
N PRO A 118 7.81 5.34 3.37
CA PRO A 118 6.34 5.19 3.42
C PRO A 118 5.60 6.33 2.72
N SER A 119 6.12 7.56 2.80
CA SER A 119 5.56 8.73 2.12
C SER A 119 5.61 8.66 0.60
N LEU A 120 6.43 7.77 0.05
CA LEU A 120 6.57 7.50 -1.37
C LEU A 120 5.94 6.16 -1.78
N GLU A 121 5.39 5.40 -0.84
CA GLU A 121 4.92 4.02 -1.05
C GLU A 121 6.00 3.09 -1.63
N VAL A 122 7.26 3.37 -1.29
CA VAL A 122 8.42 2.59 -1.70
C VAL A 122 9.00 1.89 -0.49
N VAL A 123 9.08 0.57 -0.53
CA VAL A 123 9.52 -0.26 0.60
C VAL A 123 10.65 -1.20 0.21
N LYS A 124 11.38 -1.69 1.21
CA LYS A 124 12.43 -2.70 1.06
C LYS A 124 13.56 -2.29 0.10
N ILE A 125 14.02 -1.07 0.22
CA ILE A 125 15.15 -0.56 -0.55
C ILE A 125 16.45 -0.85 0.22
N ARG A 126 17.44 -1.43 -0.44
CA ARG A 126 18.75 -1.64 0.19
C ARG A 126 19.39 -0.29 0.53
N ARG A 127 19.84 -0.11 1.79
CA ARG A 127 20.38 1.18 2.29
C ARG A 127 21.54 1.74 1.47
N ARG A 128 22.39 0.88 0.91
CA ARG A 128 23.55 1.29 0.09
C ARG A 128 23.28 1.12 -1.40
N SER A 129 22.06 1.37 -1.85
CA SER A 129 21.71 1.29 -3.27
C SER A 129 21.53 2.69 -3.84
N LYS A 130 21.72 2.80 -5.15
CA LYS A 130 21.44 4.05 -5.88
C LYS A 130 20.00 4.54 -5.67
N ALA A 131 19.04 3.63 -5.51
CA ALA A 131 17.66 4.02 -5.20
C ALA A 131 17.57 4.74 -3.84
N ALA A 132 18.22 4.22 -2.79
CA ALA A 132 18.25 4.88 -1.49
C ALA A 132 18.94 6.25 -1.55
N GLU A 133 20.07 6.34 -2.26
CA GLU A 133 20.82 7.60 -2.46
C GLU A 133 19.99 8.69 -3.13
N ILE A 134 19.06 8.32 -4.01
CA ILE A 134 18.16 9.26 -4.69
C ILE A 134 16.92 9.56 -3.86
N LEU A 135 16.27 8.53 -3.27
CA LEU A 135 15.01 8.69 -2.57
C LEU A 135 15.16 9.39 -1.21
N GLU A 136 16.27 9.19 -0.52
CA GLU A 136 16.51 9.78 0.79
C GLU A 136 16.59 11.32 0.75
N PRO A 137 17.41 11.97 -0.10
CA PRO A 137 17.37 13.42 -0.25
C PRO A 137 16.02 13.93 -0.76
N LEU A 138 15.35 13.18 -1.65
CA LEU A 138 14.04 13.55 -2.16
C LEU A 138 13.01 13.68 -1.03
N THR A 139 12.96 12.73 -0.09
CA THR A 139 12.07 12.78 1.07
C THR A 139 12.41 13.87 2.08
N LYS A 140 13.67 14.34 2.09
CA LYS A 140 14.14 15.45 2.92
C LYS A 140 13.88 16.83 2.28
N GLY A 141 13.10 16.90 1.20
CA GLY A 141 12.78 18.16 0.51
C GLY A 141 13.91 18.71 -0.37
N GLN A 142 14.92 17.89 -0.68
CA GLN A 142 16.01 18.26 -1.58
C GLN A 142 15.64 17.92 -3.02
N THR A 143 16.16 18.73 -3.95
CA THR A 143 16.03 18.44 -5.37
C THR A 143 17.05 17.40 -5.81
N ILE A 144 16.60 16.47 -6.66
CA ILE A 144 17.47 15.51 -7.35
C ILE A 144 17.65 15.92 -8.80
N SER A 145 18.67 15.40 -9.47
CA SER A 145 18.90 15.65 -10.88
C SER A 145 17.81 15.03 -11.77
N GLU A 146 17.62 15.57 -12.97
CA GLU A 146 16.69 14.97 -13.94
C GLU A 146 17.14 13.55 -14.35
N SER A 147 18.44 13.32 -14.47
CA SER A 147 18.99 11.99 -14.77
C SER A 147 18.69 10.98 -13.68
N ASP A 148 18.72 11.36 -12.41
CA ASP A 148 18.35 10.48 -11.30
C ASP A 148 16.85 10.20 -11.27
N TYR A 149 16.03 11.21 -11.57
CA TYR A 149 14.59 11.02 -11.69
C TYR A 149 14.24 10.06 -12.83
N LEU A 150 14.85 10.23 -14.01
CA LEU A 150 14.68 9.33 -15.15
C LEU A 150 15.19 7.90 -14.82
N TRP A 151 16.26 7.79 -14.04
CA TRP A 151 16.74 6.50 -13.58
C TRP A 151 15.70 5.81 -12.68
N LEU A 152 15.04 6.52 -11.76
CA LEU A 152 13.95 5.97 -10.94
C LEU A 152 12.80 5.45 -11.81
N ILE A 153 12.39 6.22 -12.82
CA ILE A 153 11.35 5.83 -13.78
C ILE A 153 11.73 4.51 -14.47
N ASN A 154 12.93 4.46 -15.05
CA ASN A 154 13.42 3.30 -15.79
C ASN A 154 13.60 2.05 -14.92
N LYS A 155 13.73 2.20 -13.61
CA LYS A 155 13.82 1.11 -12.65
C LYS A 155 12.48 0.75 -11.99
N GLY A 156 11.39 1.36 -12.44
CA GLY A 156 10.04 1.05 -11.95
C GLY A 156 9.70 1.64 -10.57
N PHE A 157 10.45 2.63 -10.10
CA PHE A 157 10.16 3.36 -8.86
C PHE A 157 9.19 4.53 -9.07
N GLU A 158 8.73 4.77 -10.31
CA GLU A 158 7.78 5.82 -10.58
C GLU A 158 6.40 5.48 -10.03
N ASN A 159 5.90 6.36 -9.19
CA ASN A 159 4.52 6.41 -8.77
C ASN A 159 4.10 7.87 -8.52
N GLN A 160 2.82 8.09 -8.24
CA GLN A 160 2.28 9.44 -8.03
C GLN A 160 2.99 10.19 -6.87
N HIS A 161 3.44 9.50 -5.84
CA HIS A 161 4.10 10.09 -4.68
C HIS A 161 5.54 10.51 -5.01
N VAL A 162 6.29 9.66 -5.69
CA VAL A 162 7.66 9.96 -6.13
C VAL A 162 7.67 11.13 -7.10
N SER A 163 6.83 11.09 -8.14
CA SER A 163 6.73 12.19 -9.12
C SER A 163 6.20 13.47 -8.48
N GLY A 164 5.18 13.36 -7.62
CA GLY A 164 4.65 14.50 -6.88
C GLY A 164 5.70 15.20 -6.02
N LEU A 165 6.50 14.45 -5.27
CA LEU A 165 7.53 15.00 -4.42
C LEU A 165 8.72 15.58 -5.22
N TYR A 166 9.11 14.93 -6.32
CA TYR A 166 10.11 15.45 -7.24
C TYR A 166 9.75 16.85 -7.76
N TYR A 167 8.53 17.01 -8.28
CA TYR A 167 8.08 18.31 -8.78
C TYR A 167 7.84 19.31 -7.65
N LEU A 168 7.39 18.87 -6.47
CA LEU A 168 7.20 19.76 -5.33
C LEU A 168 8.52 20.40 -4.88
N ASN A 169 9.57 19.60 -4.70
CA ASN A 169 10.89 20.10 -4.28
C ASN A 169 11.48 21.07 -5.30
N ARG A 170 11.31 20.79 -6.59
CA ARG A 170 11.70 21.70 -7.68
C ARG A 170 10.90 23.00 -7.65
N ALA A 171 9.60 22.93 -7.42
CA ALA A 171 8.73 24.11 -7.33
C ALA A 171 9.14 25.00 -6.17
N GLU A 172 9.40 24.43 -5.00
CA GLU A 172 9.88 25.19 -3.83
C GLU A 172 11.24 25.85 -4.06
N LEU A 173 12.16 25.13 -4.72
CA LEU A 173 13.45 25.72 -5.11
C LEU A 173 13.27 26.86 -6.10
N ALA A 174 12.45 26.68 -7.14
CA ALA A 174 12.20 27.70 -8.15
C ALA A 174 11.50 28.93 -7.55
N LYS A 175 10.54 28.72 -6.62
CA LYS A 175 9.88 29.80 -5.90
C LYS A 175 10.89 30.62 -5.06
N ARG A 176 11.76 29.96 -4.29
CA ARG A 176 12.83 30.65 -3.53
C ARG A 176 13.74 31.44 -4.46
N LYS A 177 14.20 30.82 -5.56
CA LYS A 177 15.02 31.54 -6.56
C LYS A 177 14.30 32.74 -7.18
N TRP A 178 12.99 32.67 -7.38
CA TRP A 178 12.16 33.81 -7.80
C TRP A 178 12.14 34.91 -6.72
N GLU A 179 11.93 34.53 -5.49
CA GLU A 179 11.86 35.48 -4.37
C GLU A 179 13.20 36.20 -4.15
N ASP A 180 14.33 35.50 -4.34
CA ASP A 180 15.68 36.04 -4.12
C ASP A 180 16.17 36.86 -5.32
N THR A 181 16.02 36.32 -6.52
CA THR A 181 16.69 36.88 -7.72
C THR A 181 15.76 37.69 -8.61
N LYS A 182 14.45 37.59 -8.43
CA LYS A 182 13.41 38.16 -9.30
C LYS A 182 13.56 37.78 -10.77
N LYS A 183 14.27 36.67 -11.08
CA LYS A 183 14.37 36.14 -12.45
C LYS A 183 13.03 35.52 -12.88
N PRO A 184 12.29 36.05 -13.86
CA PRO A 184 10.89 35.69 -14.09
C PRO A 184 10.67 34.25 -14.53
N TRP A 185 11.64 33.61 -15.18
CA TRP A 185 11.56 32.20 -15.56
C TRP A 185 11.48 31.26 -14.34
N ASN A 186 12.04 31.67 -13.19
CA ASN A 186 11.88 30.92 -11.96
C ASN A 186 10.42 30.88 -11.50
N LEU A 187 9.67 31.97 -11.73
CA LEU A 187 8.22 31.99 -11.44
C LEU A 187 7.46 31.06 -12.37
N VAL A 188 7.75 31.08 -13.68
CA VAL A 188 7.17 30.15 -14.67
C VAL A 188 7.39 28.70 -14.22
N ASN A 189 8.63 28.35 -13.87
CA ASN A 189 9.01 27.02 -13.46
C ASN A 189 8.31 26.62 -12.15
N ALA A 190 8.26 27.51 -11.16
CA ALA A 190 7.55 27.24 -9.89
C ALA A 190 6.08 26.92 -10.12
N ILE A 191 5.36 27.73 -10.92
CA ILE A 191 3.95 27.51 -11.23
C ILE A 191 3.77 26.18 -11.97
N ALA A 192 4.61 25.88 -12.95
CA ALA A 192 4.54 24.65 -13.73
C ALA A 192 4.79 23.40 -12.85
N ASP A 193 5.81 23.44 -11.99
CA ASP A 193 6.18 22.30 -11.15
C ASP A 193 5.19 22.09 -10.00
N TYR A 194 4.61 23.14 -9.40
CA TYR A 194 3.49 22.97 -8.46
C TYR A 194 2.28 22.28 -9.09
N ARG A 195 1.97 22.59 -10.35
CA ARG A 195 0.90 21.89 -11.07
C ARG A 195 1.22 20.42 -11.26
N LYS A 196 2.44 20.09 -11.71
CA LYS A 196 2.90 18.70 -11.87
C LYS A 196 2.96 17.95 -10.53
N ALA A 197 3.23 18.66 -9.45
CA ALA A 197 3.19 18.12 -8.09
C ALA A 197 1.76 17.87 -7.56
N GLY A 198 0.71 18.13 -8.36
CA GLY A 198 -0.67 18.03 -7.90
C GLY A 198 -1.07 19.09 -6.88
N LYS A 199 -0.40 20.27 -6.90
CA LYS A 199 -0.65 21.39 -5.98
C LYS A 199 -1.12 22.67 -6.74
N PRO A 200 -2.18 22.58 -7.55
CA PRO A 200 -2.63 23.71 -8.35
C PRO A 200 -3.12 24.89 -7.51
N GLN A 201 -3.57 24.67 -6.27
CA GLN A 201 -3.95 25.75 -5.33
C GLN A 201 -2.76 26.65 -5.01
N ILE A 202 -1.59 26.05 -4.73
CA ILE A 202 -0.35 26.79 -4.45
C ILE A 202 0.09 27.56 -5.71
N ALA A 203 0.01 26.91 -6.87
CA ALA A 203 0.30 27.56 -8.15
C ALA A 203 -0.57 28.78 -8.38
N VAL A 204 -1.90 28.68 -8.18
CA VAL A 204 -2.85 29.80 -8.34
C VAL A 204 -2.60 30.90 -7.31
N ALA A 205 -2.29 30.56 -6.06
CA ALA A 205 -1.94 31.57 -5.04
C ALA A 205 -0.69 32.35 -5.46
N LEU A 206 0.34 31.66 -5.98
CA LEU A 206 1.55 32.29 -6.49
C LEU A 206 1.27 33.19 -7.71
N VAL A 207 0.41 32.74 -8.62
CA VAL A 207 -0.06 33.56 -9.75
C VAL A 207 -0.73 34.83 -9.25
N ASN A 208 -1.71 34.72 -8.35
CA ASN A 208 -2.48 35.86 -7.85
C ASN A 208 -1.60 36.90 -7.14
N LYS A 209 -0.54 36.44 -6.43
CA LYS A 209 0.45 37.34 -5.77
C LYS A 209 1.26 38.17 -6.79
N ASN A 210 1.46 37.66 -8.02
CA ASN A 210 2.37 38.24 -9.01
C ASN A 210 1.65 38.85 -10.23
N PHE A 211 0.35 38.55 -10.42
CA PHE A 211 -0.44 39.13 -11.51
C PHE A 211 -0.68 40.63 -11.27
N PRO A 212 -0.63 41.47 -12.28
CA PRO A 212 -0.74 41.23 -13.74
C PRO A 212 0.59 41.03 -14.51
N PHE A 213 1.69 40.64 -13.90
CA PHE A 213 3.00 40.33 -14.52
C PHE A 213 3.63 41.53 -15.23
N ASN A 214 3.53 42.71 -14.65
CA ASN A 214 4.09 43.95 -15.24
C ASN A 214 5.61 43.87 -15.50
N PHE A 215 6.34 43.10 -14.69
CA PHE A 215 7.78 42.83 -14.88
C PHE A 215 8.08 42.07 -16.19
N ALA A 216 7.09 41.48 -16.86
CA ALA A 216 7.24 40.80 -18.14
C ALA A 216 6.84 41.69 -19.35
N ASN A 217 6.49 42.95 -19.09
CA ASN A 217 6.20 43.90 -20.18
C ASN A 217 7.44 44.07 -21.07
N GLY A 218 7.21 44.08 -22.39
CA GLY A 218 8.30 44.12 -23.38
C GLY A 218 8.87 42.75 -23.79
N ASN A 219 8.62 41.68 -23.00
CA ASN A 219 9.00 40.31 -23.37
C ASN A 219 7.77 39.44 -23.64
N LYS A 220 7.33 39.40 -24.91
CA LYS A 220 6.13 38.69 -25.35
C LYS A 220 6.21 37.20 -25.05
N SER A 221 7.36 36.55 -25.24
CA SER A 221 7.54 35.12 -24.99
C SER A 221 7.40 34.78 -23.50
N LEU A 222 8.06 35.55 -22.64
CA LEU A 222 7.95 35.39 -21.19
C LEU A 222 6.52 35.61 -20.67
N LYS A 223 5.88 36.71 -21.14
CA LYS A 223 4.51 37.02 -20.73
C LYS A 223 3.51 35.96 -21.19
N SER A 224 3.69 35.44 -22.41
CA SER A 224 2.90 34.31 -22.92
C SER A 224 3.11 33.04 -22.07
N ALA A 225 4.36 32.71 -21.72
CA ALA A 225 4.66 31.57 -20.88
C ALA A 225 4.03 31.69 -19.48
N LEU A 226 4.10 32.85 -18.85
CA LEU A 226 3.44 33.13 -17.56
C LEU A 226 1.91 32.96 -17.66
N LEU A 227 1.28 33.55 -18.66
CA LEU A 227 -0.15 33.45 -18.89
C LEU A 227 -0.58 31.99 -19.17
N THR A 228 0.12 31.29 -20.06
CA THR A 228 -0.18 29.89 -20.39
C THR A 228 -0.07 28.98 -19.17
N THR A 229 1.02 29.10 -18.40
CA THR A 229 1.26 28.27 -17.23
C THR A 229 0.24 28.59 -16.11
N SER A 230 -0.07 29.87 -15.95
CA SER A 230 -1.12 30.34 -15.00
C SER A 230 -2.51 29.88 -15.40
N GLY A 231 -2.84 29.94 -16.68
CA GLY A 231 -4.08 29.40 -17.24
C GLY A 231 -4.20 27.89 -16.98
N GLY A 232 -3.09 27.16 -17.17
CA GLY A 232 -3.01 25.74 -16.81
C GLY A 232 -3.32 25.47 -15.33
N ALA A 233 -2.79 26.27 -14.41
CA ALA A 233 -3.10 26.16 -12.98
C ALA A 233 -4.59 26.42 -12.67
N LYS A 234 -5.18 27.39 -13.37
CA LYS A 234 -6.62 27.67 -13.25
C LYS A 234 -7.48 26.53 -13.83
N ARG A 235 -7.09 25.95 -14.97
CA ARG A 235 -7.74 24.76 -15.55
C ARG A 235 -7.74 23.59 -14.55
N ASP A 236 -6.63 23.34 -13.90
CA ASP A 236 -6.47 22.25 -12.95
C ASP A 236 -7.35 22.44 -11.68
N LEU A 237 -7.86 23.66 -11.45
CA LEU A 237 -8.87 24.00 -10.44
C LEU A 237 -10.30 24.17 -11.02
N ASN A 238 -10.55 23.70 -12.23
CA ASN A 238 -11.82 23.82 -12.95
C ASN A 238 -12.28 25.27 -13.20
N MET A 239 -11.36 26.24 -13.15
CA MET A 239 -11.64 27.65 -13.45
C MET A 239 -11.49 27.89 -14.98
N PHE A 240 -12.28 27.18 -15.77
CA PHE A 240 -12.06 27.05 -17.24
C PHE A 240 -12.16 28.37 -17.97
N ASP A 241 -13.13 29.23 -17.65
CA ASP A 241 -13.27 30.56 -18.32
C ASP A 241 -12.03 31.42 -18.12
N LYS A 242 -11.48 31.45 -16.90
CA LYS A 242 -10.25 32.17 -16.61
C LYS A 242 -9.05 31.54 -17.31
N ALA A 243 -9.01 30.22 -17.43
CA ALA A 243 -7.96 29.51 -18.15
C ALA A 243 -7.99 29.83 -19.64
N ILE A 244 -9.17 29.86 -20.27
CA ILE A 244 -9.38 30.26 -21.66
C ILE A 244 -8.97 31.71 -21.87
N GLN A 245 -9.39 32.62 -20.98
CA GLN A 245 -8.98 34.03 -21.06
C GLN A 245 -7.44 34.20 -21.05
N PHE A 246 -6.74 33.49 -20.16
CA PHE A 246 -5.30 33.52 -20.08
C PHE A 246 -4.64 32.88 -21.31
N GLY A 247 -5.19 31.77 -21.81
CA GLY A 247 -4.76 31.14 -23.04
C GLY A 247 -4.90 32.04 -24.26
N THR A 248 -6.03 32.77 -24.39
CA THR A 248 -6.28 33.71 -25.49
C THR A 248 -5.29 34.86 -25.44
N GLN A 249 -5.08 35.50 -24.29
CA GLN A 249 -4.07 36.54 -24.15
C GLN A 249 -2.65 36.07 -24.48
N ALA A 250 -2.31 34.84 -24.05
CA ALA A 250 -1.03 34.23 -24.38
C ALA A 250 -0.87 33.98 -25.88
N HIS A 251 -1.93 33.48 -26.53
CA HIS A 251 -1.96 33.24 -27.98
C HIS A 251 -1.77 34.53 -28.80
N GLU A 252 -2.39 35.62 -28.40
CA GLU A 252 -2.23 36.93 -29.03
C GLU A 252 -0.76 37.43 -29.00
N LEU A 253 -0.06 37.14 -27.89
CA LEU A 253 1.35 37.50 -27.73
C LEU A 253 2.29 36.62 -28.57
N THR A 254 1.97 35.34 -28.73
CA THR A 254 2.82 34.33 -29.38
C THR A 254 1.99 33.40 -30.27
N LYS A 255 1.54 33.95 -31.42
CA LYS A 255 0.64 33.25 -32.36
C LYS A 255 1.21 31.94 -32.93
N GLN A 256 2.52 31.73 -32.88
CA GLN A 256 3.18 30.51 -33.36
C GLN A 256 3.45 29.47 -32.28
N ASP A 257 3.24 29.82 -31.01
CA ASP A 257 3.39 28.85 -29.93
C ASP A 257 2.14 27.98 -29.85
N TYR A 258 2.33 26.65 -29.79
CA TYR A 258 1.24 25.67 -29.66
C TYR A 258 0.65 25.60 -28.25
N ARG A 259 1.42 25.97 -27.24
CA ARG A 259 1.04 25.77 -25.82
C ARG A 259 -0.23 26.52 -25.41
N PRO A 260 -0.44 27.80 -25.81
CA PRO A 260 -1.72 28.46 -25.57
C PRO A 260 -2.91 27.75 -26.27
N CYS A 261 -2.66 27.16 -27.45
CA CYS A 261 -3.69 26.47 -28.20
C CYS A 261 -4.13 25.18 -27.50
N THR A 262 -3.19 24.38 -26.98
CA THR A 262 -3.52 23.16 -26.22
C THR A 262 -4.28 23.50 -24.94
N LEU A 263 -3.93 24.59 -24.26
CA LEU A 263 -4.67 25.05 -23.07
C LEU A 263 -6.12 25.39 -23.39
N ILE A 264 -6.36 26.18 -24.43
CA ILE A 264 -7.72 26.59 -24.85
C ILE A 264 -8.50 25.36 -25.32
N GLY A 265 -7.87 24.53 -26.16
CA GLY A 265 -8.46 23.30 -26.69
C GLY A 265 -8.94 22.37 -25.59
N ALA A 266 -8.08 22.09 -24.61
CA ALA A 266 -8.43 21.26 -23.47
C ALA A 266 -9.61 21.80 -22.66
N CYS A 267 -9.59 23.10 -22.34
CA CYS A 267 -10.68 23.73 -21.58
C CYS A 267 -12.01 23.64 -22.31
N LYS A 268 -12.04 23.95 -23.63
CA LYS A 268 -13.25 23.88 -24.44
C LYS A 268 -13.81 22.46 -24.55
N MET A 269 -12.95 21.46 -24.76
CA MET A 269 -13.38 20.06 -24.77
C MET A 269 -13.99 19.63 -23.43
N ILE A 270 -13.38 20.01 -22.31
CA ILE A 270 -13.89 19.68 -20.97
C ILE A 270 -15.25 20.36 -20.73
N LEU A 271 -15.48 21.58 -21.25
CA LEU A 271 -16.74 22.28 -21.18
C LEU A 271 -17.82 21.72 -22.15
N GLY A 272 -17.50 20.71 -22.96
CA GLY A 272 -18.41 20.08 -23.91
C GLY A 272 -18.47 20.77 -25.29
N ASP A 273 -17.69 21.83 -25.51
CA ASP A 273 -17.50 22.48 -26.81
C ASP A 273 -16.39 21.75 -27.60
N VAL A 274 -16.71 20.47 -27.93
CA VAL A 274 -15.73 19.53 -28.49
C VAL A 274 -15.20 19.99 -29.85
N ALA A 275 -16.08 20.52 -30.72
CA ALA A 275 -15.67 20.97 -32.07
C ALA A 275 -14.63 22.10 -32.01
N GLN A 276 -14.94 23.16 -31.28
CA GLN A 276 -13.99 24.27 -31.14
C GLN A 276 -12.72 23.87 -30.38
N GLY A 277 -12.85 22.99 -29.36
CA GLY A 277 -11.70 22.45 -28.65
C GLY A 277 -10.77 21.69 -29.61
N HIS A 278 -11.34 20.89 -30.49
CA HIS A 278 -10.59 20.15 -31.51
C HIS A 278 -9.91 21.06 -32.53
N GLU A 279 -10.58 22.11 -33.00
CA GLU A 279 -9.97 23.13 -33.89
C GLU A 279 -8.72 23.77 -33.25
N TRP A 280 -8.76 24.04 -31.96
CA TRP A 280 -7.60 24.57 -31.24
C TRP A 280 -6.45 23.56 -31.17
N TYR A 281 -6.73 22.28 -30.98
CA TYR A 281 -5.71 21.23 -31.06
C TYR A 281 -5.13 21.08 -32.48
N GLN A 282 -5.95 21.18 -33.53
CA GLN A 282 -5.46 21.20 -34.91
C GLN A 282 -4.50 22.40 -35.16
N LYS A 283 -4.84 23.58 -34.61
CA LYS A 283 -3.92 24.71 -34.61
C LYS A 283 -2.62 24.42 -33.86
N ALA A 284 -2.68 23.71 -32.76
CA ALA A 284 -1.50 23.30 -31.98
C ALA A 284 -0.61 22.34 -32.79
N ILE A 285 -1.20 21.30 -33.38
CA ILE A 285 -0.48 20.29 -34.18
C ILE A 285 0.25 20.97 -35.35
N LYS A 286 -0.43 21.86 -36.08
CA LYS A 286 0.17 22.65 -37.16
C LYS A 286 1.35 23.51 -36.70
N ARG A 287 1.51 23.76 -35.42
CA ARG A 287 2.60 24.52 -34.78
C ARG A 287 3.63 23.65 -34.08
N GLY A 288 3.60 22.33 -34.31
CA GLY A 288 4.57 21.39 -33.78
C GLY A 288 4.20 20.75 -32.47
N PHE A 289 2.90 20.78 -32.06
CA PHE A 289 2.45 19.93 -30.98
C PHE A 289 2.48 18.47 -31.43
N ASN A 290 3.14 17.62 -30.67
CA ASN A 290 3.35 16.22 -30.99
C ASN A 290 2.04 15.43 -30.95
N GLU A 291 1.82 14.57 -31.96
CA GLU A 291 0.59 13.77 -32.10
C GLU A 291 0.40 12.74 -30.99
N ASP A 292 1.47 12.10 -30.51
CA ASP A 292 1.41 11.16 -29.41
C ASP A 292 0.98 11.88 -28.11
N SER A 293 1.48 13.09 -27.90
CA SER A 293 1.06 13.95 -26.78
C SER A 293 -0.39 14.38 -26.91
N PHE A 294 -0.86 14.65 -28.13
CA PHE A 294 -2.26 14.93 -28.42
C PHE A 294 -3.14 13.72 -28.08
N GLU A 295 -2.77 12.53 -28.52
CA GLU A 295 -3.50 11.30 -28.20
C GLU A 295 -3.64 11.09 -26.69
N GLN A 296 -2.52 11.20 -25.94
CA GLN A 296 -2.52 11.04 -24.49
C GLN A 296 -3.42 12.07 -23.80
N GLU A 297 -3.36 13.34 -24.21
CA GLU A 297 -4.16 14.39 -23.61
C GLU A 297 -5.67 14.21 -23.91
N ILE A 298 -6.05 13.90 -25.14
CA ILE A 298 -7.41 13.63 -25.54
C ILE A 298 -7.97 12.39 -24.86
N ARG A 299 -7.19 11.32 -24.78
CA ARG A 299 -7.57 10.11 -24.04
C ARG A 299 -7.84 10.41 -22.57
N SER A 300 -7.01 11.25 -21.94
CA SER A 300 -7.22 11.69 -20.56
C SER A 300 -8.53 12.50 -20.40
N ILE A 301 -8.83 13.42 -21.33
CA ILE A 301 -10.07 14.18 -21.35
C ILE A 301 -11.27 13.23 -21.55
N TYR A 302 -11.21 12.35 -22.54
CA TYR A 302 -12.23 11.38 -22.87
C TYR A 302 -12.57 10.49 -21.67
N ASN A 303 -11.59 9.96 -20.97
CA ASN A 303 -11.81 9.07 -19.83
C ASN A 303 -12.61 9.75 -18.71
N ARG A 304 -12.42 11.05 -18.52
CA ARG A 304 -13.10 11.86 -17.48
C ARG A 304 -14.39 12.50 -17.94
N ALA A 305 -14.69 12.50 -19.24
CA ALA A 305 -15.85 13.13 -19.82
C ALA A 305 -17.15 12.39 -19.48
N SER A 306 -18.28 13.10 -19.53
CA SER A 306 -19.63 12.51 -19.42
C SER A 306 -19.90 11.57 -20.60
N ARG A 307 -20.87 10.66 -20.46
CA ARG A 307 -21.25 9.73 -21.55
C ARG A 307 -21.61 10.49 -22.84
N LYS A 308 -22.31 11.62 -22.72
CA LYS A 308 -22.70 12.49 -23.84
C LYS A 308 -21.47 13.10 -24.52
N ASP A 309 -20.52 13.60 -23.74
CA ASP A 309 -19.35 14.25 -24.29
C ASP A 309 -18.36 13.23 -24.87
N LYS A 310 -18.26 12.02 -24.29
CA LYS A 310 -17.53 10.90 -24.90
C LYS A 310 -18.03 10.59 -26.31
N ALA A 311 -19.34 10.54 -26.51
CA ALA A 311 -19.90 10.32 -27.84
C ALA A 311 -19.53 11.43 -28.84
N LYS A 312 -19.59 12.68 -28.40
CA LYS A 312 -19.17 13.84 -29.24
C LYS A 312 -17.68 13.79 -29.56
N ILE A 313 -16.82 13.54 -28.56
CA ILE A 313 -15.36 13.44 -28.77
C ILE A 313 -15.08 12.33 -29.79
N LYS A 314 -15.65 11.15 -29.60
CA LYS A 314 -15.50 10.03 -30.54
C LYS A 314 -15.91 10.40 -31.96
N GLN A 315 -17.11 10.99 -32.13
CA GLN A 315 -17.62 11.40 -33.43
C GLN A 315 -16.73 12.44 -34.10
N THR A 316 -16.28 13.47 -33.37
CA THR A 316 -15.40 14.53 -33.90
C THR A 316 -14.05 13.96 -34.35
N LEU A 317 -13.42 13.11 -33.53
CA LEU A 317 -12.13 12.52 -33.88
C LEU A 317 -12.21 11.61 -35.12
N ILE A 318 -13.28 10.79 -35.21
CA ILE A 318 -13.47 9.90 -36.37
C ILE A 318 -13.75 10.72 -37.65
N ALA A 319 -14.53 11.80 -37.56
CA ALA A 319 -14.82 12.68 -38.68
C ALA A 319 -13.54 13.35 -39.26
N ASP A 320 -12.56 13.63 -38.42
CA ASP A 320 -11.26 14.19 -38.80
C ASP A 320 -10.19 13.14 -39.11
N GLY A 321 -10.60 11.85 -39.24
CA GLY A 321 -9.70 10.78 -39.65
C GLY A 321 -8.82 10.20 -38.53
N TRP A 322 -9.03 10.60 -37.26
CA TRP A 322 -8.30 10.04 -36.13
C TRP A 322 -8.87 8.71 -35.68
N VAL A 323 -8.12 7.62 -35.84
CA VAL A 323 -8.55 6.26 -35.48
C VAL A 323 -7.66 5.70 -34.36
N TYR A 324 -8.12 5.82 -33.12
CA TYR A 324 -7.42 5.26 -31.96
C TYR A 324 -8.09 3.96 -31.48
N GLN A 325 -7.26 2.98 -31.05
CA GLN A 325 -7.78 1.71 -30.53
C GLN A 325 -8.71 1.89 -29.32
N TRP A 326 -8.45 2.88 -28.48
CA TRP A 326 -9.26 3.16 -27.28
C TRP A 326 -10.60 3.86 -27.59
N LEU A 327 -10.85 4.23 -28.84
CA LEU A 327 -12.15 4.74 -29.30
C LEU A 327 -13.09 3.64 -29.80
N LYS A 328 -12.60 2.43 -29.94
CA LYS A 328 -13.43 1.27 -30.30
C LYS A 328 -14.29 0.85 -29.12
#